data_82ddc38a68d034e95b1c146a8ca8b517
#
_entry.id   82ddc38a68d034e95b1c146a8ca8b517
#
_cell.length_a   1.000
_cell.length_b   1.000
_cell.length_c   1.000
_cell.angle_alpha   90.00
_cell.angle_beta   90.00
_cell.angle_gamma   90.00
#
_symmetry.space_group_name_H-M   'P 1'
#
loop_
_entity.id
_entity.type
_entity.pdbx_description
1 polymer ?
#
loop_
_entity_poly.entity_id
_entity_poly.type
_entity_poly.pdbx_seq_one_letter_code
_entity_poly.pdbx_strand_id
1 'polypeptide(L)'
;MADNQTKSDLTDSPIPDGMKSMVDQYIRLHQGESKIRKDQYESLVNHYYDLSTDFYEFGWGTSFHFAPRIKGETFRESLLRHQRFLMEKLLLKPGFQAIDLGCGVGGPLGNLVRWSGAHIVGLNNNAKQIERAKANNEDVKELCRFIHADFMKIPEEAESFDAAYAIESMPHAPNKTDAFREVLRILRPGSFFAGFDWCLTDHFDPNNPEHMKIKHDIMVGNGLPDISLTTDVNSALTHAGFELIEARDLAPDADPNTPWYRPLQGRDYSLSSIARTPLGRALTNFALRIGEAVRLAPKGSRAVSTFLNAGADALVKGGESDLFTPVYFFLARKPA
;
A
#
# COMPACT_ATOMS: atom_id res chain seq x y z
N MET A 1 -41.77 11.31 -2.67
CA MET A 1 -41.00 12.02 -3.71
C MET A 1 -40.06 12.98 -3.01
N ALA A 2 -38.94 12.52 -2.62
CA ALA A 2 -37.79 13.32 -2.14
C ALA A 2 -36.57 12.40 -2.16
N ASP A 3 -35.49 12.98 -2.64
CA ASP A 3 -34.09 12.54 -2.61
C ASP A 3 -33.58 11.53 -3.64
N ASN A 4 -33.35 12.12 -4.82
CA ASN A 4 -32.42 11.56 -5.80
C ASN A 4 -31.41 12.66 -6.28
N GLN A 5 -30.94 13.55 -5.39
CA GLN A 5 -30.12 14.71 -5.77
C GLN A 5 -28.73 14.79 -5.13
N THR A 6 -28.26 13.77 -4.41
CA THR A 6 -26.97 13.82 -3.70
C THR A 6 -25.83 12.99 -4.31
N LYS A 7 -26.03 12.35 -5.46
CA LYS A 7 -25.00 11.50 -6.10
C LYS A 7 -24.18 12.12 -7.24
N SER A 8 -24.53 13.33 -7.71
CA SER A 8 -23.86 13.93 -8.90
C SER A 8 -22.91 15.11 -8.64
N ASP A 9 -22.91 15.71 -7.44
CA ASP A 9 -22.24 17.00 -7.25
C ASP A 9 -20.76 16.93 -6.77
N LEU A 10 -20.21 15.73 -6.49
CA LEU A 10 -18.82 15.60 -6.05
C LEU A 10 -17.86 15.10 -7.14
N THR A 11 -18.37 14.58 -8.26
CA THR A 11 -17.56 14.06 -9.37
C THR A 11 -17.27 15.08 -10.47
N ASP A 12 -18.00 16.21 -10.52
CA ASP A 12 -17.88 17.25 -11.56
C ASP A 12 -17.31 18.60 -11.06
N SER A 13 -16.72 18.65 -9.87
CA SER A 13 -16.01 19.85 -9.46
C SER A 13 -14.71 19.97 -10.27
N PRO A 14 -14.46 21.10 -10.97
CA PRO A 14 -13.20 21.30 -11.68
C PRO A 14 -12.04 21.14 -10.68
N ILE A 15 -10.99 20.41 -11.09
CA ILE A 15 -9.76 20.18 -10.30
C ILE A 15 -9.30 21.55 -9.79
N PRO A 16 -9.27 21.77 -8.47
CA PRO A 16 -8.92 23.07 -7.93
C PRO A 16 -7.47 23.39 -8.26
N ASP A 17 -7.17 24.63 -8.61
CA ASP A 17 -5.83 25.10 -8.94
C ASP A 17 -4.83 24.84 -7.80
N GLY A 18 -4.02 23.79 -7.91
CA GLY A 18 -2.84 23.53 -7.09
C GLY A 18 -2.96 22.39 -6.08
N MET A 19 -1.82 21.73 -5.84
CA MET A 19 -1.66 20.59 -4.91
C MET A 19 -2.19 20.85 -3.49
N LYS A 20 -2.16 22.09 -2.98
CA LYS A 20 -2.71 22.44 -1.68
C LYS A 20 -4.22 22.19 -1.62
N SER A 21 -4.94 22.53 -2.67
CA SER A 21 -6.38 22.31 -2.77
C SER A 21 -6.71 20.80 -2.86
N MET A 22 -5.85 20.00 -3.50
CA MET A 22 -5.98 18.55 -3.53
C MET A 22 -5.78 17.94 -2.14
N VAL A 23 -4.80 18.41 -1.37
CA VAL A 23 -4.60 18.00 0.04
C VAL A 23 -5.81 18.37 0.90
N ASP A 24 -6.34 19.60 0.75
CA ASP A 24 -7.51 20.05 1.52
C ASP A 24 -8.77 19.24 1.14
N GLN A 25 -8.93 18.88 -0.13
CA GLN A 25 -10.03 18.02 -0.60
C GLN A 25 -9.89 16.59 -0.05
N TYR A 26 -8.70 16.04 -0.10
CA TYR A 26 -8.39 14.74 0.47
C TYR A 26 -8.67 14.68 1.98
N ILE A 27 -8.24 15.69 2.75
CA ILE A 27 -8.52 15.76 4.20
C ILE A 27 -10.03 15.82 4.47
N ARG A 28 -10.80 16.56 3.66
CA ARG A 28 -12.27 16.60 3.78
C ARG A 28 -12.92 15.23 3.56
N LEU A 29 -12.42 14.41 2.63
CA LEU A 29 -12.89 13.02 2.43
C LEU A 29 -12.70 12.17 3.69
N HIS A 30 -11.62 12.43 4.46
CA HIS A 30 -11.36 11.73 5.72
C HIS A 30 -12.19 12.23 6.92
N GLN A 31 -12.78 13.43 6.85
CA GLN A 31 -13.64 13.96 7.93
C GLN A 31 -15.04 13.31 7.97
N GLY A 32 -15.42 12.56 6.90
CA GLY A 32 -16.67 11.81 6.82
C GLY A 32 -16.70 10.56 7.69
N GLU A 33 -17.90 9.98 7.86
CA GLU A 33 -18.07 8.67 8.50
C GLU A 33 -17.32 7.57 7.72
N SER A 34 -16.95 6.48 8.41
CA SER A 34 -16.25 5.32 7.81
C SER A 34 -16.99 4.76 6.58
N LYS A 35 -18.33 4.78 6.61
CA LYS A 35 -19.15 4.34 5.48
C LYS A 35 -18.92 5.21 4.23
N ILE A 36 -18.87 6.53 4.37
CA ILE A 36 -18.65 7.47 3.25
C ILE A 36 -17.26 7.25 2.65
N ARG A 37 -16.23 7.04 3.49
CA ARG A 37 -14.87 6.74 3.01
C ARG A 37 -14.81 5.43 2.22
N LYS A 38 -15.51 4.39 2.69
CA LYS A 38 -15.60 3.10 2.01
C LYS A 38 -16.35 3.21 0.67
N ASP A 39 -17.39 4.03 0.61
CA ASP A 39 -18.16 4.27 -0.63
C ASP A 39 -17.36 5.10 -1.67
N GLN A 40 -16.39 5.90 -1.22
CA GLN A 40 -15.57 6.79 -2.06
C GLN A 40 -14.08 6.36 -2.10
N TYR A 41 -13.77 5.12 -1.71
CA TYR A 41 -12.38 4.65 -1.54
C TYR A 41 -11.54 4.80 -2.81
N GLU A 42 -12.10 4.54 -4.00
CA GLU A 42 -11.40 4.64 -5.27
C GLU A 42 -10.88 6.07 -5.51
N SER A 43 -11.75 7.06 -5.31
CA SER A 43 -11.37 8.46 -5.40
C SER A 43 -10.35 8.85 -4.33
N LEU A 44 -10.54 8.38 -3.09
CA LEU A 44 -9.64 8.61 -1.97
C LEU A 44 -8.22 8.11 -2.26
N VAL A 45 -8.11 6.85 -2.71
CA VAL A 45 -6.84 6.18 -3.02
C VAL A 45 -6.16 6.86 -4.22
N ASN A 46 -6.89 7.16 -5.29
CA ASN A 46 -6.32 7.82 -6.46
C ASN A 46 -5.78 9.22 -6.14
N HIS A 47 -6.53 10.05 -5.41
CA HIS A 47 -6.04 11.37 -4.98
C HIS A 47 -4.77 11.27 -4.11
N TYR A 48 -4.73 10.27 -3.21
CA TYR A 48 -3.54 10.05 -2.39
C TYR A 48 -2.31 9.71 -3.24
N TYR A 49 -2.41 8.74 -4.16
CA TYR A 49 -1.28 8.31 -4.97
C TYR A 49 -0.88 9.32 -6.04
N ASP A 50 -1.81 10.11 -6.56
CA ASP A 50 -1.48 11.24 -7.45
C ASP A 50 -0.60 12.28 -6.76
N LEU A 51 -0.80 12.49 -5.44
CA LEU A 51 0.00 13.39 -4.63
C LEU A 51 1.33 12.77 -4.18
N SER A 52 1.35 11.47 -3.84
CA SER A 52 2.44 10.83 -3.09
C SER A 52 3.42 10.06 -3.96
N THR A 53 3.03 9.59 -5.17
CA THR A 53 3.87 8.68 -5.99
C THR A 53 5.26 9.26 -6.26
N ASP A 54 5.39 10.53 -6.67
CA ASP A 54 6.69 11.13 -6.97
C ASP A 54 7.59 11.24 -5.72
N PHE A 55 6.99 11.49 -4.55
CA PHE A 55 7.71 11.53 -3.27
C PHE A 55 8.15 10.14 -2.83
N TYR A 56 7.31 9.13 -3.07
CA TYR A 56 7.65 7.75 -2.75
C TYR A 56 8.77 7.22 -3.64
N GLU A 57 8.73 7.45 -4.95
CA GLU A 57 9.84 7.07 -5.85
C GLU A 57 11.15 7.71 -5.45
N PHE A 58 11.13 8.99 -5.08
CA PHE A 58 12.33 9.69 -4.59
C PHE A 58 12.87 9.08 -3.28
N GLY A 59 11.98 8.70 -2.36
CA GLY A 59 12.36 8.21 -1.02
C GLY A 59 12.60 6.71 -0.91
N TRP A 60 11.87 5.89 -1.68
CA TRP A 60 11.80 4.43 -1.56
C TRP A 60 12.23 3.70 -2.83
N GLY A 61 12.46 4.42 -3.94
CA GLY A 61 12.69 3.83 -5.25
C GLY A 61 11.39 3.25 -5.83
N THR A 62 11.46 2.06 -6.45
CA THR A 62 10.31 1.43 -7.12
C THR A 62 9.55 0.42 -6.25
N SER A 63 9.95 0.22 -4.99
CA SER A 63 9.34 -0.76 -4.07
C SER A 63 8.79 -0.04 -2.83
N PHE A 64 7.50 0.30 -2.84
CA PHE A 64 6.83 1.07 -1.78
C PHE A 64 6.22 0.15 -0.73
N HIS A 65 7.03 -0.61 -0.02
CA HIS A 65 6.56 -1.47 1.06
C HIS A 65 7.57 -1.54 2.20
N PHE A 66 7.13 -2.03 3.33
CA PHE A 66 7.97 -2.30 4.47
C PHE A 66 8.54 -3.73 4.43
N ALA A 67 9.53 -3.98 5.28
CA ALA A 67 10.05 -5.31 5.53
C ALA A 67 10.70 -5.36 6.91
N PRO A 68 10.57 -6.47 7.66
CA PRO A 68 11.36 -6.68 8.85
C PRO A 68 12.83 -6.83 8.47
N ARG A 69 13.74 -6.12 9.14
CA ARG A 69 15.19 -6.19 8.88
C ARG A 69 15.84 -7.17 9.85
N ILE A 70 16.64 -8.07 9.34
CA ILE A 70 17.50 -8.90 10.17
C ILE A 70 18.85 -8.20 10.41
N LYS A 71 19.58 -8.65 11.43
CA LYS A 71 20.86 -8.05 11.81
C LYS A 71 21.85 -8.03 10.64
N GLY A 72 22.38 -6.86 10.35
CA GLY A 72 23.37 -6.66 9.30
C GLY A 72 22.80 -6.34 7.91
N GLU A 73 21.48 -6.43 7.72
CA GLU A 73 20.86 -6.05 6.45
C GLU A 73 20.76 -4.54 6.26
N THR A 74 20.95 -4.09 5.03
CA THR A 74 20.50 -2.77 4.60
C THR A 74 18.97 -2.79 4.40
N PHE A 75 18.35 -1.62 4.36
CA PHE A 75 16.93 -1.50 4.06
C PHE A 75 16.56 -2.15 2.71
N ARG A 76 17.37 -1.94 1.68
CA ARG A 76 17.15 -2.52 0.35
C ARG A 76 17.21 -4.06 0.36
N GLU A 77 18.18 -4.63 1.05
CA GLU A 77 18.32 -6.09 1.18
C GLU A 77 17.10 -6.70 1.89
N SER A 78 16.58 -6.03 2.93
CA SER A 78 15.37 -6.50 3.61
C SER A 78 14.15 -6.51 2.69
N LEU A 79 13.97 -5.48 1.84
CA LEU A 79 12.90 -5.46 0.85
C LEU A 79 13.01 -6.63 -0.14
N LEU A 80 14.21 -6.86 -0.68
CA LEU A 80 14.44 -7.95 -1.64
C LEU A 80 14.23 -9.33 -1.00
N ARG A 81 14.69 -9.52 0.24
CA ARG A 81 14.45 -10.77 0.98
C ARG A 81 12.96 -10.99 1.24
N HIS A 82 12.23 -9.93 1.60
CA HIS A 82 10.79 -9.99 1.85
C HIS A 82 10.01 -10.38 0.59
N GLN A 83 10.39 -9.84 -0.57
CA GLN A 83 9.82 -10.22 -1.86
C GLN A 83 10.13 -11.68 -2.24
N ARG A 84 11.38 -12.15 -1.99
CA ARG A 84 11.75 -13.56 -2.22
C ARG A 84 10.96 -14.52 -1.33
N PHE A 85 10.79 -14.17 -0.06
CA PHE A 85 9.95 -14.94 0.85
C PHE A 85 8.53 -15.12 0.28
N LEU A 86 7.91 -14.06 -0.23
CA LEU A 86 6.59 -14.13 -0.86
C LEU A 86 6.60 -15.04 -2.10
N MET A 87 7.59 -14.88 -2.96
CA MET A 87 7.78 -15.71 -4.16
C MET A 87 7.88 -17.20 -3.82
N GLU A 88 8.66 -17.54 -2.78
CA GLU A 88 8.86 -18.92 -2.31
C GLU A 88 7.57 -19.51 -1.72
N LYS A 89 6.82 -18.73 -0.93
CA LYS A 89 5.51 -19.14 -0.37
C LYS A 89 4.48 -19.43 -1.45
N LEU A 90 4.50 -18.68 -2.55
CA LEU A 90 3.61 -18.86 -3.71
C LEU A 90 4.12 -19.94 -4.68
N LEU A 91 5.30 -20.51 -4.46
CA LEU A 91 5.93 -21.51 -5.33
C LEU A 91 6.07 -21.04 -6.79
N LEU A 92 6.29 -19.73 -7.00
CA LEU A 92 6.38 -19.15 -8.35
C LEU A 92 7.52 -19.78 -9.14
N LYS A 93 7.23 -20.16 -10.38
CA LYS A 93 8.17 -20.82 -11.29
C LYS A 93 7.82 -20.54 -12.75
N PRO A 94 8.72 -20.83 -13.72
CA PRO A 94 8.42 -20.65 -15.13
C PRO A 94 7.13 -21.36 -15.55
N GLY A 95 6.32 -20.66 -16.35
CA GLY A 95 5.02 -21.14 -16.85
C GLY A 95 3.83 -20.84 -15.94
N PHE A 96 4.02 -20.45 -14.68
CA PHE A 96 2.92 -19.98 -13.82
C PHE A 96 2.35 -18.68 -14.33
N GLN A 97 1.02 -18.53 -14.19
CA GLN A 97 0.28 -17.30 -14.38
C GLN A 97 -0.04 -16.73 -12.99
N ALA A 98 0.55 -15.62 -12.61
CA ALA A 98 0.31 -14.97 -11.33
C ALA A 98 -0.26 -13.56 -11.50
N ILE A 99 -0.89 -13.03 -10.46
CA ILE A 99 -1.41 -11.66 -10.44
C ILE A 99 -0.94 -10.92 -9.19
N ASP A 100 -0.47 -9.68 -9.40
CA ASP A 100 -0.10 -8.70 -8.37
C ASP A 100 -1.24 -7.70 -8.19
N LEU A 101 -1.91 -7.75 -7.05
CA LEU A 101 -3.08 -6.94 -6.73
C LEU A 101 -2.65 -5.63 -6.08
N GLY A 102 -2.60 -4.56 -6.85
CA GLY A 102 -2.08 -3.27 -6.43
C GLY A 102 -0.57 -3.17 -6.65
N CYS A 103 -0.11 -3.43 -7.87
CA CYS A 103 1.30 -3.51 -8.24
C CYS A 103 2.08 -2.18 -8.12
N GLY A 104 1.41 -1.07 -7.88
CA GLY A 104 2.02 0.27 -7.82
C GLY A 104 2.82 0.58 -9.08
N VAL A 105 4.07 1.01 -8.90
CA VAL A 105 5.00 1.29 -10.02
C VAL A 105 5.79 0.05 -10.49
N GLY A 106 5.39 -1.15 -10.05
CA GLY A 106 5.85 -2.44 -10.58
C GLY A 106 7.22 -2.93 -10.10
N GLY A 107 7.81 -2.34 -9.06
CA GLY A 107 9.14 -2.74 -8.59
C GLY A 107 9.20 -4.18 -8.07
N PRO A 108 8.38 -4.57 -7.07
CA PRO A 108 8.31 -5.95 -6.60
C PRO A 108 7.95 -6.94 -7.70
N LEU A 109 6.94 -6.63 -8.53
CA LEU A 109 6.53 -7.45 -9.66
C LEU A 109 7.72 -7.79 -10.57
N GLY A 110 8.48 -6.80 -11.00
CA GLY A 110 9.63 -7.01 -11.85
C GLY A 110 10.70 -7.90 -11.22
N ASN A 111 10.93 -7.77 -9.92
CA ASN A 111 11.85 -8.64 -9.19
C ASN A 111 11.35 -10.09 -9.16
N LEU A 112 10.06 -10.31 -8.87
CA LEU A 112 9.47 -11.64 -8.87
C LEU A 112 9.54 -12.30 -10.26
N VAL A 113 9.25 -11.55 -11.34
CA VAL A 113 9.38 -12.03 -12.71
C VAL A 113 10.82 -12.46 -13.01
N ARG A 114 11.82 -11.61 -12.73
CA ARG A 114 13.24 -11.89 -13.00
C ARG A 114 13.75 -13.10 -12.23
N TRP A 115 13.26 -13.36 -11.03
CA TRP A 115 13.71 -14.50 -10.21
C TRP A 115 12.97 -15.79 -10.52
N SER A 116 11.67 -15.74 -10.79
CA SER A 116 10.83 -16.94 -10.96
C SER A 116 10.68 -17.37 -12.42
N GLY A 117 10.79 -16.46 -13.39
CA GLY A 117 10.40 -16.71 -14.77
C GLY A 117 8.90 -16.93 -14.97
N ALA A 118 8.07 -16.62 -13.97
CA ALA A 118 6.60 -16.69 -14.08
C ALA A 118 6.07 -15.51 -14.92
N HIS A 119 4.92 -15.72 -15.55
CA HIS A 119 4.14 -14.61 -16.13
C HIS A 119 3.35 -13.92 -15.03
N ILE A 120 3.51 -12.62 -14.85
CA ILE A 120 2.82 -11.87 -13.82
C ILE A 120 2.01 -10.72 -14.42
N VAL A 121 0.74 -10.67 -14.05
CA VAL A 121 -0.16 -9.56 -14.36
C VAL A 121 -0.12 -8.57 -13.21
N GLY A 122 0.27 -7.32 -13.46
CA GLY A 122 0.16 -6.23 -12.49
C GLY A 122 -1.17 -5.51 -12.65
N LEU A 123 -2.00 -5.53 -11.62
CA LEU A 123 -3.26 -4.79 -11.57
C LEU A 123 -3.12 -3.61 -10.63
N ASN A 124 -3.55 -2.42 -11.08
CA ASN A 124 -3.56 -1.22 -10.26
C ASN A 124 -4.65 -0.25 -10.70
N ASN A 125 -5.23 0.50 -9.77
CA ASN A 125 -6.31 1.45 -10.04
C ASN A 125 -5.84 2.88 -10.36
N ASN A 126 -4.52 3.13 -10.38
CA ASN A 126 -3.95 4.42 -10.73
C ASN A 126 -3.23 4.36 -12.09
N ALA A 127 -3.73 5.08 -13.09
CA ALA A 127 -3.22 5.05 -14.46
C ALA A 127 -1.77 5.54 -14.56
N LYS A 128 -1.38 6.57 -13.77
CA LYS A 128 -0.01 7.10 -13.74
C LYS A 128 0.98 6.05 -13.25
N GLN A 129 0.60 5.28 -12.22
CA GLN A 129 1.44 4.20 -11.71
C GLN A 129 1.55 3.04 -12.72
N ILE A 130 0.49 2.70 -13.43
CA ILE A 130 0.53 1.69 -14.51
C ILE A 130 1.53 2.08 -15.62
N GLU A 131 1.53 3.33 -16.06
CA GLU A 131 2.51 3.77 -17.08
C GLU A 131 3.96 3.67 -16.55
N ARG A 132 4.18 4.00 -15.30
CA ARG A 132 5.50 3.83 -14.66
C ARG A 132 5.88 2.36 -14.50
N ALA A 133 4.93 1.50 -14.12
CA ALA A 133 5.14 0.07 -13.99
C ALA A 133 5.58 -0.56 -15.31
N LYS A 134 4.96 -0.17 -16.44
CA LYS A 134 5.39 -0.60 -17.79
C LYS A 134 6.82 -0.16 -18.07
N ALA A 135 7.16 1.11 -17.83
CA ALA A 135 8.51 1.64 -18.09
C ALA A 135 9.57 0.95 -17.19
N ASN A 136 9.27 0.70 -15.92
CA ASN A 136 10.17 0.06 -14.96
C ASN A 136 10.43 -1.42 -15.27
N ASN A 137 9.61 -2.05 -16.13
CA ASN A 137 9.67 -3.48 -16.43
C ASN A 137 9.80 -3.77 -17.94
N GLU A 138 10.28 -2.80 -18.71
CA GLU A 138 10.46 -2.96 -20.17
C GLU A 138 11.40 -4.14 -20.54
N ASP A 139 12.40 -4.43 -19.71
CA ASP A 139 13.35 -5.53 -19.87
C ASP A 139 12.73 -6.93 -19.70
N VAL A 140 11.56 -7.02 -19.04
CA VAL A 140 10.80 -8.26 -18.78
C VAL A 140 9.37 -8.22 -19.33
N LYS A 141 9.08 -7.31 -20.26
CA LYS A 141 7.75 -7.08 -20.81
C LYS A 141 7.08 -8.32 -21.42
N GLU A 142 7.86 -9.29 -21.89
CA GLU A 142 7.33 -10.55 -22.45
C GLU A 142 6.73 -11.47 -21.36
N LEU A 143 7.13 -11.26 -20.10
CA LEU A 143 6.65 -12.04 -18.95
C LEU A 143 5.70 -11.25 -18.04
N CYS A 144 5.44 -9.99 -18.33
CA CYS A 144 4.51 -9.19 -17.51
C CYS A 144 3.61 -8.31 -18.38
N ARG A 145 2.38 -8.12 -17.91
CA ARG A 145 1.43 -7.14 -18.46
C ARG A 145 0.78 -6.36 -17.35
N PHE A 146 0.28 -5.19 -17.65
CA PHE A 146 -0.30 -4.29 -16.65
C PHE A 146 -1.72 -3.89 -17.03
N ILE A 147 -2.64 -3.94 -16.05
CA ILE A 147 -4.05 -3.65 -16.19
C ILE A 147 -4.43 -2.49 -15.28
N HIS A 148 -5.01 -1.45 -15.86
CA HIS A 148 -5.65 -0.38 -15.08
C HIS A 148 -7.06 -0.84 -14.69
N ALA A 149 -7.23 -1.33 -13.47
CA ALA A 149 -8.48 -1.85 -12.93
C ALA A 149 -8.48 -1.83 -11.40
N ASP A 150 -9.68 -2.04 -10.84
CA ASP A 150 -9.90 -2.20 -9.42
C ASP A 150 -9.88 -3.69 -9.03
N PHE A 151 -9.14 -4.05 -7.99
CA PHE A 151 -9.10 -5.42 -7.47
C PHE A 151 -10.44 -5.86 -6.83
N MET A 152 -11.37 -4.93 -6.58
CA MET A 152 -12.74 -5.27 -6.19
C MET A 152 -13.55 -5.87 -7.35
N LYS A 153 -13.09 -5.69 -8.60
CA LYS A 153 -13.69 -6.24 -9.81
C LYS A 153 -12.61 -6.50 -10.86
N ILE A 154 -11.96 -7.66 -10.77
CA ILE A 154 -10.83 -8.01 -11.62
C ILE A 154 -11.34 -8.41 -13.03
N PRO A 155 -10.91 -7.74 -14.13
CA PRO A 155 -11.39 -8.02 -15.49
C PRO A 155 -10.69 -9.23 -16.09
N GLU A 156 -10.64 -10.34 -15.35
CA GLU A 156 -10.05 -11.62 -15.73
C GLU A 156 -11.08 -12.75 -15.52
N GLU A 157 -10.93 -13.81 -16.31
CA GLU A 157 -11.81 -14.97 -16.20
C GLU A 157 -11.59 -15.72 -14.88
N ALA A 158 -12.62 -16.47 -14.45
CA ALA A 158 -12.47 -17.37 -13.32
C ALA A 158 -11.40 -18.43 -13.60
N GLU A 159 -10.67 -18.83 -12.56
CA GLU A 159 -9.70 -19.94 -12.61
C GLU A 159 -8.58 -19.74 -13.66
N SER A 160 -8.15 -18.48 -13.87
CA SER A 160 -7.13 -18.13 -14.85
C SER A 160 -5.71 -18.06 -14.25
N PHE A 161 -5.56 -17.99 -12.91
CA PHE A 161 -4.28 -17.80 -12.26
C PHE A 161 -3.86 -18.98 -11.37
N ASP A 162 -2.55 -19.28 -11.38
CA ASP A 162 -1.89 -20.28 -10.54
C ASP A 162 -1.47 -19.71 -9.17
N ALA A 163 -1.39 -18.38 -9.06
CA ALA A 163 -1.10 -17.69 -7.81
C ALA A 163 -1.62 -16.25 -7.85
N ALA A 164 -1.95 -15.71 -6.68
CA ALA A 164 -2.23 -14.29 -6.51
C ALA A 164 -1.45 -13.75 -5.31
N TYR A 165 -1.07 -12.47 -5.35
CA TYR A 165 -0.47 -11.83 -4.20
C TYR A 165 -0.83 -10.34 -4.09
N ALA A 166 -0.66 -9.82 -2.87
CA ALA A 166 -0.85 -8.42 -2.55
C ALA A 166 0.26 -7.97 -1.60
N ILE A 167 0.96 -6.91 -1.94
CA ILE A 167 1.98 -6.31 -1.08
C ILE A 167 1.46 -4.96 -0.60
N GLU A 168 0.93 -4.92 0.63
CA GLU A 168 0.44 -3.70 1.32
C GLU A 168 -0.65 -2.92 0.54
N SER A 169 -1.41 -3.59 -0.34
CA SER A 169 -2.47 -2.97 -1.14
C SER A 169 -3.88 -3.25 -0.60
N MET A 170 -4.08 -4.37 0.10
CA MET A 170 -5.37 -4.75 0.68
C MET A 170 -5.90 -3.83 1.78
N PRO A 171 -5.10 -3.00 2.47
CA PRO A 171 -5.63 -1.98 3.37
C PRO A 171 -6.56 -0.97 2.70
N HIS A 172 -6.42 -0.78 1.39
CA HIS A 172 -7.28 0.10 0.59
C HIS A 172 -8.64 -0.51 0.24
N ALA A 173 -8.84 -1.82 0.43
CA ALA A 173 -10.12 -2.47 0.15
C ALA A 173 -11.22 -1.95 1.09
N PRO A 174 -12.37 -1.47 0.56
CA PRO A 174 -13.49 -1.02 1.39
C PRO A 174 -14.13 -2.18 2.14
N ASN A 175 -14.06 -3.39 1.57
CA ASN A 175 -14.50 -4.65 2.15
C ASN A 175 -13.52 -5.75 1.77
N LYS A 176 -12.71 -6.20 2.73
CA LYS A 176 -11.69 -7.24 2.48
C LYS A 176 -12.32 -8.59 2.06
N THR A 177 -13.46 -8.97 2.65
CA THR A 177 -14.11 -10.23 2.30
C THR A 177 -14.54 -10.26 0.83
N ASP A 178 -15.07 -9.15 0.31
CA ASP A 178 -15.50 -9.07 -1.08
C ASP A 178 -14.29 -9.02 -2.02
N ALA A 179 -13.22 -8.29 -1.66
CA ALA A 179 -11.95 -8.32 -2.40
C ALA A 179 -11.38 -9.74 -2.46
N PHE A 180 -11.35 -10.45 -1.33
CA PHE A 180 -10.82 -11.82 -1.26
C PHE A 180 -11.70 -12.83 -2.03
N ARG A 181 -13.04 -12.65 -2.09
CA ARG A 181 -13.91 -13.45 -2.96
C ARG A 181 -13.59 -13.27 -4.43
N GLU A 182 -13.27 -12.05 -4.83
CA GLU A 182 -12.88 -11.76 -6.21
C GLU A 182 -11.52 -12.41 -6.55
N VAL A 183 -10.57 -12.38 -5.62
CA VAL A 183 -9.31 -13.13 -5.75
C VAL A 183 -9.56 -14.65 -5.82
N LEU A 184 -10.43 -15.18 -4.95
CA LEU A 184 -10.79 -16.59 -4.97
C LEU A 184 -11.40 -17.01 -6.32
N ARG A 185 -12.22 -16.16 -6.92
CA ARG A 185 -12.85 -16.40 -8.23
C ARG A 185 -11.83 -16.65 -9.32
N ILE A 186 -10.79 -15.81 -9.41
CA ILE A 186 -9.80 -15.85 -10.48
C ILE A 186 -8.72 -16.92 -10.30
N LEU A 187 -8.54 -17.43 -9.10
CA LEU A 187 -7.56 -18.48 -8.82
C LEU A 187 -8.08 -19.84 -9.25
N ARG A 188 -7.19 -20.71 -9.75
CA ARG A 188 -7.46 -22.13 -9.98
C ARG A 188 -7.65 -22.88 -8.65
N PRO A 189 -8.46 -23.95 -8.60
CA PRO A 189 -8.53 -24.81 -7.41
C PRO A 189 -7.14 -25.28 -6.96
N GLY A 190 -6.89 -25.26 -5.66
CA GLY A 190 -5.60 -25.61 -5.05
C GLY A 190 -4.52 -24.51 -5.09
N SER A 191 -4.75 -23.41 -5.79
CA SER A 191 -3.80 -22.30 -5.92
C SER A 191 -3.72 -21.44 -4.66
N PHE A 192 -2.59 -20.72 -4.50
CA PHE A 192 -2.31 -19.91 -3.32
C PHE A 192 -2.58 -18.42 -3.57
N PHE A 193 -3.06 -17.77 -2.50
CA PHE A 193 -3.07 -16.33 -2.32
C PHE A 193 -2.22 -15.97 -1.09
N ALA A 194 -1.25 -15.11 -1.27
CA ALA A 194 -0.42 -14.64 -0.17
C ALA A 194 -0.27 -13.12 -0.18
N GLY A 195 0.01 -12.53 0.96
CA GLY A 195 0.24 -11.09 1.01
C GLY A 195 0.75 -10.59 2.34
N PHE A 196 1.09 -9.30 2.29
CA PHE A 196 1.38 -8.51 3.48
C PHE A 196 0.31 -7.44 3.61
N ASP A 197 -0.27 -7.32 4.80
CA ASP A 197 -1.35 -6.37 5.06
C ASP A 197 -1.00 -5.44 6.22
N TRP A 198 -1.55 -4.25 6.21
CA TRP A 198 -1.45 -3.28 7.29
C TRP A 198 -2.56 -3.56 8.29
N CYS A 199 -2.17 -3.89 9.51
CA CYS A 199 -3.11 -4.30 10.54
C CYS A 199 -2.88 -3.58 11.86
N LEU A 200 -3.96 -3.41 12.61
CA LEU A 200 -3.87 -3.19 14.04
C LEU A 200 -3.56 -4.54 14.71
N THR A 201 -2.72 -4.48 15.73
CA THR A 201 -2.36 -5.65 16.56
C THR A 201 -3.44 -5.93 17.61
N ASP A 202 -3.29 -7.01 18.36
CA ASP A 202 -4.14 -7.36 19.50
C ASP A 202 -3.95 -6.43 20.72
N HIS A 203 -2.93 -5.57 20.70
CA HIS A 203 -2.76 -4.51 21.71
C HIS A 203 -3.70 -3.30 21.50
N PHE A 204 -4.37 -3.22 20.35
CA PHE A 204 -5.27 -2.12 20.04
C PHE A 204 -6.58 -2.24 20.86
N ASP A 205 -6.87 -1.20 21.65
CA ASP A 205 -8.14 -1.06 22.37
C ASP A 205 -8.99 0.06 21.75
N PRO A 206 -10.16 -0.26 21.16
CA PRO A 206 -11.04 0.74 20.55
C PRO A 206 -11.67 1.71 21.57
N ASN A 207 -11.60 1.40 22.87
CA ASN A 207 -12.09 2.29 23.93
C ASN A 207 -11.01 3.26 24.42
N ASN A 208 -9.75 3.09 23.99
CA ASN A 208 -8.67 4.01 24.34
C ASN A 208 -8.61 5.15 23.32
N PRO A 209 -8.84 6.43 23.74
CA PRO A 209 -8.83 7.57 22.84
C PRO A 209 -7.47 7.80 22.13
N GLU A 210 -6.35 7.42 22.77
CA GLU A 210 -5.03 7.56 22.18
C GLU A 210 -4.82 6.52 21.06
N HIS A 211 -5.24 5.26 21.26
CA HIS A 211 -5.21 4.22 20.23
C HIS A 211 -6.07 4.62 19.03
N MET A 212 -7.29 5.12 19.28
CA MET A 212 -8.18 5.62 18.24
C MET A 212 -7.57 6.79 17.46
N LYS A 213 -6.87 7.69 18.15
CA LYS A 213 -6.16 8.80 17.51
C LYS A 213 -5.02 8.29 16.62
N ILE A 214 -4.21 7.35 17.09
CA ILE A 214 -3.12 6.74 16.30
C ILE A 214 -3.68 6.07 15.04
N LYS A 215 -4.73 5.25 15.19
CA LYS A 215 -5.43 4.63 14.06
C LYS A 215 -5.88 5.70 13.05
N HIS A 216 -6.56 6.73 13.51
CA HIS A 216 -7.06 7.82 12.66
C HIS A 216 -5.93 8.53 11.91
N ASP A 217 -4.86 8.89 12.62
CA ASP A 217 -3.71 9.60 12.02
C ASP A 217 -3.01 8.75 10.95
N ILE A 218 -2.89 7.42 11.17
CA ILE A 218 -2.36 6.49 10.16
C ILE A 218 -3.29 6.43 8.94
N MET A 219 -4.61 6.32 9.14
CA MET A 219 -5.59 6.28 8.05
C MET A 219 -5.51 7.53 7.19
N VAL A 220 -5.57 8.71 7.81
CA VAL A 220 -5.51 10.01 7.11
C VAL A 220 -4.18 10.15 6.38
N GLY A 221 -3.07 9.85 7.04
CA GLY A 221 -1.73 10.04 6.49
C GLY A 221 -1.37 9.10 5.33
N ASN A 222 -2.14 8.01 5.12
CA ASN A 222 -1.79 6.97 4.16
C ASN A 222 -2.94 6.55 3.22
N GLY A 223 -4.01 7.33 3.11
CA GLY A 223 -5.07 7.09 2.14
C GLY A 223 -5.94 5.86 2.43
N LEU A 224 -6.09 5.50 3.70
CA LEU A 224 -6.79 4.28 4.06
C LEU A 224 -8.25 4.57 4.44
N PRO A 225 -9.22 3.81 3.91
CA PRO A 225 -10.63 3.95 4.31
C PRO A 225 -10.86 3.43 5.75
N ASP A 226 -10.10 2.40 6.15
CA ASP A 226 -10.09 1.80 7.48
C ASP A 226 -8.80 0.97 7.69
N ILE A 227 -8.54 0.53 8.94
CA ILE A 227 -7.48 -0.42 9.26
C ILE A 227 -8.11 -1.55 10.09
N SER A 228 -7.98 -2.78 9.60
CA SER A 228 -8.50 -3.99 10.22
C SER A 228 -7.57 -4.50 11.32
N LEU A 229 -8.11 -5.27 12.27
CA LEU A 229 -7.30 -6.11 13.15
C LEU A 229 -6.71 -7.28 12.34
N THR A 230 -5.63 -7.88 12.81
CA THR A 230 -5.06 -9.12 12.25
C THR A 230 -6.09 -10.26 12.20
N THR A 231 -6.92 -10.37 13.24
CA THR A 231 -8.00 -11.35 13.33
C THR A 231 -9.13 -11.10 12.31
N ASP A 232 -9.37 -9.84 11.94
CA ASP A 232 -10.36 -9.51 10.91
C ASP A 232 -9.90 -9.94 9.52
N VAL A 233 -8.59 -9.82 9.22
CA VAL A 233 -8.02 -10.29 7.96
C VAL A 233 -8.18 -11.81 7.84
N ASN A 234 -7.86 -12.57 8.89
CA ASN A 234 -8.04 -14.02 8.93
C ASN A 234 -9.50 -14.42 8.73
N SER A 235 -10.40 -13.73 9.43
CA SER A 235 -11.84 -13.95 9.30
C SER A 235 -12.33 -13.63 7.88
N ALA A 236 -11.86 -12.56 7.27
CA ALA A 236 -12.22 -12.17 5.91
C ALA A 236 -11.76 -13.22 4.88
N LEU A 237 -10.54 -13.78 5.02
CA LEU A 237 -10.04 -14.86 4.15
C LEU A 237 -10.92 -16.11 4.25
N THR A 238 -11.23 -16.56 5.46
CA THR A 238 -12.06 -17.75 5.67
C THR A 238 -13.51 -17.53 5.22
N HIS A 239 -14.11 -16.35 5.48
CA HIS A 239 -15.43 -16.00 4.99
C HIS A 239 -15.49 -15.82 3.47
N ALA A 240 -14.39 -15.49 2.82
CA ALA A 240 -14.30 -15.48 1.36
C ALA A 240 -14.26 -16.88 0.75
N GLY A 241 -13.93 -17.92 1.53
CA GLY A 241 -13.88 -19.32 1.10
C GLY A 241 -12.46 -19.88 1.00
N PHE A 242 -11.44 -19.18 1.44
CA PHE A 242 -10.07 -19.68 1.49
C PHE A 242 -9.82 -20.61 2.69
N GLU A 243 -8.92 -21.58 2.50
CA GLU A 243 -8.24 -22.29 3.58
C GLU A 243 -7.04 -21.46 4.04
N LEU A 244 -7.05 -20.97 5.28
CA LEU A 244 -5.92 -20.23 5.85
C LEU A 244 -4.81 -21.23 6.23
N ILE A 245 -3.65 -21.13 5.58
CA ILE A 245 -2.51 -22.02 5.79
C ILE A 245 -1.52 -21.46 6.82
N GLU A 246 -1.21 -20.16 6.70
CA GLU A 246 -0.31 -19.44 7.60
C GLU A 246 -0.78 -18.00 7.75
N ALA A 247 -0.75 -17.49 8.98
CA ALA A 247 -0.99 -16.08 9.23
C ALA A 247 -0.21 -15.65 10.47
N ARG A 248 0.63 -14.63 10.33
CA ARG A 248 1.43 -14.12 11.46
C ARG A 248 1.99 -12.73 11.19
N ASP A 249 2.21 -11.97 12.23
CA ASP A 249 2.99 -10.74 12.14
C ASP A 249 4.48 -11.06 11.99
N LEU A 250 5.13 -10.45 11.01
CA LEU A 250 6.56 -10.58 10.77
C LEU A 250 7.39 -9.48 11.46
N ALA A 251 6.77 -8.46 12.02
CA ALA A 251 7.47 -7.36 12.68
C ALA A 251 8.37 -7.85 13.84
N PRO A 252 7.97 -8.85 14.66
CA PRO A 252 8.82 -9.43 15.70
C PRO A 252 10.07 -10.15 15.19
N ASP A 253 10.11 -10.55 13.91
CA ASP A 253 11.28 -11.23 13.31
C ASP A 253 12.44 -10.24 13.03
N ALA A 254 12.19 -8.92 13.15
CA ALA A 254 13.20 -7.91 12.92
C ALA A 254 14.23 -7.84 14.04
N ASP A 255 15.46 -7.38 13.69
CA ASP A 255 16.44 -6.95 14.71
C ASP A 255 15.82 -5.78 15.52
N PRO A 256 15.73 -5.90 16.84
CA PRO A 256 15.19 -4.84 17.71
C PRO A 256 15.83 -3.47 17.52
N ASN A 257 17.09 -3.41 17.05
CA ASN A 257 17.78 -2.16 16.76
C ASN A 257 17.36 -1.53 15.42
N THR A 258 16.68 -2.30 14.55
CA THR A 258 16.24 -1.84 13.24
C THR A 258 14.77 -2.21 12.98
N PRO A 259 13.84 -1.75 13.85
CA PRO A 259 12.41 -2.02 13.65
C PRO A 259 11.95 -1.47 12.30
N TRP A 260 10.83 -1.99 11.78
CA TRP A 260 10.32 -1.65 10.45
C TRP A 260 10.12 -0.14 10.24
N TYR A 261 9.80 0.61 11.28
CA TYR A 261 9.57 2.07 11.23
C TYR A 261 10.85 2.93 11.31
N ARG A 262 12.02 2.34 11.59
CA ARG A 262 13.30 3.07 11.72
C ARG A 262 13.65 3.92 10.49
N PRO A 263 13.42 3.46 9.23
CA PRO A 263 13.64 4.29 8.05
C PRO A 263 12.82 5.58 8.05
N LEU A 264 11.60 5.56 8.60
CA LEU A 264 10.74 6.74 8.70
C LEU A 264 11.28 7.78 9.70
N GLN A 265 12.00 7.34 10.72
CA GLN A 265 12.64 8.21 11.71
C GLN A 265 13.89 8.93 11.18
N GLY A 266 14.38 8.59 10.00
CA GLY A 266 15.65 9.09 9.46
C GLY A 266 16.88 8.62 10.25
N ARG A 267 16.78 7.51 10.96
CA ARG A 267 17.86 6.93 11.80
C ARG A 267 18.65 5.82 11.12
N ASP A 268 18.41 5.60 9.84
CA ASP A 268 19.22 4.68 9.04
C ASP A 268 20.56 5.34 8.68
N TYR A 269 21.63 4.57 8.76
CA TYR A 269 23.00 5.03 8.40
C TYR A 269 23.17 5.11 6.87
N SER A 270 22.26 5.79 6.17
CA SER A 270 22.34 6.00 4.73
C SER A 270 22.18 7.49 4.40
N LEU A 271 22.79 7.96 3.32
CA LEU A 271 22.65 9.35 2.88
C LEU A 271 21.19 9.72 2.58
N SER A 272 20.38 8.75 2.11
CA SER A 272 18.95 8.94 1.87
C SER A 272 18.14 9.12 3.16
N SER A 273 18.64 8.69 4.32
CA SER A 273 17.95 8.86 5.59
C SER A 273 18.06 10.29 6.14
N ILE A 274 19.08 11.05 5.72
CA ILE A 274 19.30 12.43 6.18
C ILE A 274 18.08 13.32 5.89
N ALA A 275 17.48 13.17 4.71
CA ALA A 275 16.30 13.93 4.32
C ALA A 275 15.07 13.66 5.23
N ARG A 276 15.03 12.53 5.91
CA ARG A 276 13.94 12.10 6.80
C ARG A 276 14.15 12.50 8.26
N THR A 277 15.36 12.95 8.63
CA THR A 277 15.61 13.51 9.97
C THR A 277 14.82 14.80 10.16
N PRO A 278 14.54 15.24 11.41
CA PRO A 278 13.84 16.51 11.67
C PRO A 278 14.50 17.70 10.96
N LEU A 279 15.83 17.75 10.97
CA LEU A 279 16.58 18.80 10.27
C LEU A 279 16.46 18.66 8.74
N GLY A 280 16.57 17.44 8.21
CA GLY A 280 16.41 17.17 6.77
C GLY A 280 15.02 17.52 6.27
N ARG A 281 13.97 17.18 7.02
CA ARG A 281 12.59 17.58 6.71
C ARG A 281 12.41 19.10 6.72
N ALA A 282 13.01 19.80 7.69
CA ALA A 282 12.98 21.28 7.76
C ALA A 282 13.68 21.90 6.55
N LEU A 283 14.85 21.38 6.16
CA LEU A 283 15.60 21.83 4.98
C LEU A 283 14.84 21.53 3.68
N THR A 284 14.24 20.34 3.54
CA THR A 284 13.40 19.98 2.39
C THR A 284 12.21 20.93 2.28
N ASN A 285 11.49 21.19 3.36
CA ASN A 285 10.35 22.10 3.37
C ASN A 285 10.76 23.54 3.05
N PHE A 286 11.96 23.97 3.49
CA PHE A 286 12.51 25.29 3.15
C PHE A 286 12.88 25.36 1.65
N ALA A 287 13.55 24.33 1.12
CA ALA A 287 13.89 24.24 -0.30
C ALA A 287 12.64 24.22 -1.18
N LEU A 288 11.60 23.47 -0.80
CA LEU A 288 10.30 23.46 -1.50
C LEU A 288 9.63 24.83 -1.48
N ARG A 289 9.71 25.56 -0.34
CA ARG A 289 9.17 26.94 -0.25
C ARG A 289 9.83 27.88 -1.25
N ILE A 290 11.18 27.81 -1.37
CA ILE A 290 11.93 28.59 -2.36
C ILE A 290 11.56 28.12 -3.77
N GLY A 291 11.56 26.80 -4.03
CA GLY A 291 11.21 26.22 -5.33
C GLY A 291 9.82 26.66 -5.83
N GLU A 292 8.82 26.68 -4.94
CA GLU A 292 7.48 27.20 -5.25
C GLU A 292 7.50 28.70 -5.59
N ALA A 293 8.27 29.50 -4.85
CA ALA A 293 8.38 30.94 -5.05
C ALA A 293 9.01 31.27 -6.41
N VAL A 294 10.04 30.51 -6.82
CA VAL A 294 10.74 30.70 -8.11
C VAL A 294 10.18 29.84 -9.24
N ARG A 295 9.07 29.13 -9.02
CA ARG A 295 8.38 28.24 -9.99
C ARG A 295 9.22 27.03 -10.47
N LEU A 296 10.19 26.61 -9.71
CA LEU A 296 10.95 25.38 -9.93
C LEU A 296 10.28 24.14 -9.32
N ALA A 297 9.37 24.33 -8.35
CA ALA A 297 8.50 23.29 -7.81
C ALA A 297 7.03 23.69 -8.02
N PRO A 298 6.11 22.71 -8.22
CA PRO A 298 4.68 22.98 -8.31
C PRO A 298 4.16 23.62 -7.02
N LYS A 299 3.19 24.53 -7.14
CA LYS A 299 2.54 25.13 -5.97
C LYS A 299 1.84 24.05 -5.13
N GLY A 300 2.10 24.04 -3.82
CA GLY A 300 1.53 23.07 -2.89
C GLY A 300 2.44 21.88 -2.58
N SER A 301 3.60 21.74 -3.22
CA SER A 301 4.58 20.67 -2.93
C SER A 301 4.97 20.61 -1.46
N ARG A 302 5.13 21.78 -0.80
CA ARG A 302 5.40 21.86 0.64
C ARG A 302 4.21 21.33 1.47
N ALA A 303 2.96 21.58 1.09
CA ALA A 303 1.79 21.08 1.80
C ALA A 303 1.74 19.55 1.71
N VAL A 304 2.01 18.97 0.53
CA VAL A 304 2.13 17.51 0.34
C VAL A 304 3.26 16.95 1.21
N SER A 305 4.46 17.53 1.17
CA SER A 305 5.59 17.08 2.02
C SER A 305 5.23 17.09 3.50
N THR A 306 4.57 18.15 4.00
CA THR A 306 4.14 18.25 5.40
C THR A 306 3.11 17.16 5.73
N PHE A 307 2.16 16.93 4.85
CA PHE A 307 1.13 15.89 4.99
C PHE A 307 1.74 14.48 5.05
N LEU A 308 2.65 14.14 4.12
CA LEU A 308 3.33 12.84 4.10
C LEU A 308 4.23 12.64 5.33
N ASN A 309 4.88 13.70 5.83
CA ASN A 309 5.64 13.64 7.08
C ASN A 309 4.74 13.33 8.29
N ALA A 310 3.55 13.92 8.37
CA ALA A 310 2.59 13.62 9.43
C ALA A 310 2.12 12.15 9.38
N GLY A 311 1.88 11.61 8.17
CA GLY A 311 1.58 10.20 7.97
C GLY A 311 2.73 9.28 8.43
N ALA A 312 3.97 9.62 8.09
CA ALA A 312 5.15 8.88 8.55
C ALA A 312 5.30 8.90 10.08
N ASP A 313 5.05 10.06 10.72
CA ASP A 313 5.10 10.18 12.18
C ASP A 313 4.01 9.36 12.87
N ALA A 314 2.81 9.27 12.27
CA ALA A 314 1.74 8.41 12.76
C ALA A 314 2.11 6.92 12.69
N LEU A 315 2.73 6.48 11.58
CA LEU A 315 3.24 5.11 11.44
C LEU A 315 4.31 4.79 12.48
N VAL A 316 5.27 5.71 12.69
CA VAL A 316 6.29 5.56 13.75
C VAL A 316 5.63 5.39 15.11
N LYS A 317 4.66 6.24 15.45
CA LYS A 317 3.95 6.17 16.72
C LYS A 317 3.19 4.85 16.88
N GLY A 318 2.53 4.38 15.82
CA GLY A 318 1.85 3.09 15.79
C GLY A 318 2.79 1.91 16.04
N GLY A 319 3.98 1.95 15.43
CA GLY A 319 5.02 0.92 15.62
C GLY A 319 5.70 0.97 17.00
N GLU A 320 6.02 2.18 17.49
CA GLU A 320 6.61 2.35 18.84
C GLU A 320 5.66 1.92 19.96
N SER A 321 4.36 2.04 19.73
CA SER A 321 3.31 1.64 20.68
C SER A 321 2.86 0.19 20.51
N ASP A 322 3.43 -0.53 19.54
CA ASP A 322 3.07 -1.92 19.20
C ASP A 322 1.59 -2.11 18.83
N LEU A 323 0.95 -1.03 18.36
CA LEU A 323 -0.47 -1.01 17.98
C LEU A 323 -0.72 -1.32 16.51
N PHE A 324 0.34 -1.25 15.69
CA PHE A 324 0.22 -1.34 14.24
C PHE A 324 1.42 -2.08 13.65
N THR A 325 1.13 -2.94 12.66
CA THR A 325 2.12 -3.64 11.84
C THR A 325 1.80 -3.47 10.36
N PRO A 326 2.77 -3.15 9.50
CA PRO A 326 2.59 -3.15 8.04
C PRO A 326 2.93 -4.50 7.40
N VAL A 327 3.43 -5.47 8.18
CA VAL A 327 3.99 -6.72 7.68
C VAL A 327 3.25 -7.95 8.21
N TYR A 328 1.91 -7.83 8.38
CA TYR A 328 1.09 -8.98 8.70
C TYR A 328 1.00 -9.90 7.48
N PHE A 329 1.69 -11.03 7.55
CA PHE A 329 1.72 -12.03 6.48
C PHE A 329 0.53 -12.98 6.57
N PHE A 330 -0.04 -13.31 5.42
CA PHE A 330 -0.98 -14.43 5.27
C PHE A 330 -0.63 -15.27 4.04
N LEU A 331 -0.88 -16.57 4.15
CA LEU A 331 -0.90 -17.54 3.05
C LEU A 331 -2.20 -18.31 3.13
N ALA A 332 -2.98 -18.26 2.07
CA ALA A 332 -4.27 -18.92 1.96
C ALA A 332 -4.35 -19.74 0.68
N ARG A 333 -5.13 -20.81 0.68
CA ARG A 333 -5.30 -21.70 -0.47
C ARG A 333 -6.74 -21.73 -0.91
N LYS A 334 -7.01 -21.64 -2.22
CA LYS A 334 -8.33 -21.97 -2.76
C LYS A 334 -8.55 -23.47 -2.61
N PRO A 335 -9.65 -23.93 -2.01
CA PRO A 335 -10.00 -25.36 -1.95
C PRO A 335 -9.98 -26.02 -3.32
N ALA A 336 -9.68 -27.34 -3.35
CA ALA A 336 -9.62 -28.12 -4.59
C ALA A 336 -11.00 -28.38 -5.20
#